data_ec92c771d45ead6316f30e18fe0439ff
#
_entry.id   ec92c771d45ead6316f30e18fe0439ff
#
_cell.length_a   1.000
_cell.length_b   1.000
_cell.length_c   1.000
_cell.angle_alpha   90.00
_cell.angle_beta   90.00
_cell.angle_gamma   90.00
#
_symmetry.space_group_name_H-M   'P 1'
#
loop_
_entity.id
_entity.type
_entity.pdbx_description
1 polymer ?
#
loop_
_entity_poly.entity_id
_entity_poly.type
_entity_poly.pdbx_seq_one_letter_code
_entity_poly.pdbx_strand_id
1 'polypeptide(L)'
;GDIFIETDDQIAPRFGATYDLRGDGRTLLSAFWGRYYMPIAANTNIRMSGAEFFVQEYLKHDGFANRNADDTPSGVDYANPASYSLASDGTVPPVDTIKAEGVDPLFSDEFILGFEHAFDNDWVMGVRYVKRELSTQIDDIGINPAIVAWALDNGWDINDEIADGHELWELMDK
;
A
#
# COMPACT_ATOMS: atom_id res chain seq x y z
N GLY A 1 17.74 2.14 -15.65
CA GLY A 1 16.49 1.66 -15.05
C GLY A 1 15.61 2.82 -14.71
N ASP A 2 14.33 2.66 -14.83
CA ASP A 2 13.37 3.70 -14.58
C ASP A 2 13.24 3.94 -13.07
N ILE A 3 13.04 5.19 -12.68
CA ILE A 3 12.88 5.57 -11.28
C ILE A 3 11.38 5.56 -10.95
N PHE A 4 11.00 4.71 -10.01
CA PHE A 4 9.62 4.60 -9.57
C PHE A 4 9.21 5.76 -8.65
N ILE A 5 10.03 6.06 -7.63
CA ILE A 5 9.88 7.21 -6.74
C ILE A 5 11.27 7.79 -6.48
N GLU A 6 11.39 9.10 -6.62
CA GLU A 6 12.61 9.82 -6.23
C GLU A 6 12.64 9.98 -4.70
N THR A 7 13.81 9.72 -4.11
CA THR A 7 13.99 9.75 -2.64
C THR A 7 15.12 10.68 -2.20
N ASP A 8 15.74 11.38 -3.13
CA ASP A 8 16.90 12.25 -2.89
C ASP A 8 16.55 13.61 -2.26
N ASP A 9 15.28 14.00 -2.31
CA ASP A 9 14.73 15.23 -1.71
C ASP A 9 14.00 15.02 -0.37
N GLN A 10 14.09 13.84 0.23
CA GLN A 10 13.41 13.50 1.48
C GLN A 10 14.03 14.21 2.69
N ILE A 11 13.63 15.46 2.92
CA ILE A 11 14.03 16.21 4.10
C ILE A 11 13.09 15.89 5.26
N ALA A 12 13.64 15.28 6.33
CA ALA A 12 12.91 14.87 7.54
C ALA A 12 13.25 15.74 8.75
N PRO A 13 12.79 17.01 8.80
CA PRO A 13 13.09 17.90 9.90
C PRO A 13 12.42 17.43 11.19
N ARG A 14 13.12 17.65 12.32
CA ARG A 14 12.62 17.31 13.66
C ARG A 14 13.01 18.41 14.62
N PHE A 15 12.05 18.94 15.34
CA PHE A 15 12.23 19.99 16.32
C PHE A 15 11.62 19.56 17.64
N GLY A 16 12.34 19.79 18.72
CA GLY A 16 11.86 19.50 20.07
C GLY A 16 12.32 20.55 21.04
N ALA A 17 11.48 20.88 21.99
CA ALA A 17 11.80 21.77 23.10
C ALA A 17 11.17 21.24 24.39
N THR A 18 11.90 21.39 25.49
CA THR A 18 11.40 21.14 26.83
C THR A 18 11.65 22.37 27.67
N TYR A 19 10.64 22.80 28.41
CA TYR A 19 10.71 23.97 29.27
C TYR A 19 10.32 23.61 30.70
N ASP A 20 11.22 23.89 31.64
CA ASP A 20 10.96 23.77 33.06
C ASP A 20 10.27 25.03 33.56
N LEU A 21 8.98 24.94 33.92
CA LEU A 21 8.16 26.06 34.32
C LEU A 21 8.63 26.77 35.59
N ARG A 22 9.33 26.06 36.48
CA ARG A 22 9.75 26.58 37.78
C ARG A 22 11.25 26.60 37.96
N GLY A 23 12.01 25.97 37.07
CA GLY A 23 13.45 25.84 37.19
C GLY A 23 13.89 24.83 38.27
N ASP A 24 12.99 24.00 38.76
CA ASP A 24 13.23 23.01 39.81
C ASP A 24 13.23 21.55 39.29
N GLY A 25 13.05 21.37 37.99
CA GLY A 25 12.97 20.06 37.35
C GLY A 25 11.67 19.30 37.59
N ARG A 26 10.70 19.88 38.27
CA ARG A 26 9.49 19.19 38.70
C ARG A 26 8.31 19.39 37.76
N THR A 27 8.29 20.49 37.02
CA THR A 27 7.16 20.81 36.15
C THR A 27 7.68 21.11 34.75
N LEU A 28 7.49 20.15 33.84
CA LEU A 28 8.04 20.20 32.49
C LEU A 28 6.90 20.34 31.46
N LEU A 29 7.11 21.27 30.54
CA LEU A 29 6.37 21.34 29.28
C LEU A 29 7.29 20.86 28.17
N SER A 30 6.78 20.00 27.30
CA SER A 30 7.47 19.57 26.09
C SER A 30 6.65 19.82 24.86
N ALA A 31 7.32 20.20 23.77
CA ALA A 31 6.71 20.29 22.45
C ALA A 31 7.66 19.64 21.45
N PHE A 32 7.11 18.88 20.57
CA PHE A 32 7.86 18.20 19.52
C PHE A 32 7.07 18.26 18.21
N TRP A 33 7.77 18.46 17.11
CA TRP A 33 7.26 18.28 15.76
C TRP A 33 8.31 17.60 14.90
N GLY A 34 7.87 16.64 14.06
CA GLY A 34 8.77 15.94 13.17
C GLY A 34 8.08 15.33 11.98
N ARG A 35 8.81 15.25 10.87
CA ARG A 35 8.43 14.55 9.65
C ARG A 35 9.12 13.20 9.57
N TYR A 36 8.38 12.18 9.21
CA TYR A 36 8.85 10.81 9.08
C TYR A 36 8.45 10.25 7.73
N TYR A 37 9.44 10.00 6.87
CA TYR A 37 9.20 9.27 5.63
C TYR A 37 9.07 7.79 5.91
N MET A 38 8.15 7.14 5.22
CA MET A 38 7.93 5.71 5.32
C MET A 38 8.44 5.03 4.06
N PRO A 39 9.13 3.89 4.19
CA PRO A 39 9.58 3.14 3.03
C PRO A 39 8.38 2.53 2.29
N ILE A 40 8.50 2.40 0.99
CA ILE A 40 7.57 1.62 0.20
C ILE A 40 7.69 0.15 0.60
N ALA A 41 6.57 -0.55 0.73
CA ALA A 41 6.57 -1.96 1.07
C ALA A 41 7.37 -2.78 0.04
N ALA A 42 8.18 -3.72 0.53
CA ALA A 42 9.06 -4.51 -0.33
C ALA A 42 8.30 -5.33 -1.39
N ASN A 43 7.09 -5.81 -1.06
CA ASN A 43 6.23 -6.51 -2.01
C ASN A 43 5.77 -5.60 -3.17
N THR A 44 5.48 -4.34 -2.91
CA THR A 44 5.15 -3.36 -3.94
C THR A 44 6.35 -3.12 -4.85
N ASN A 45 7.54 -2.91 -4.27
CA ASN A 45 8.77 -2.74 -5.05
C ASN A 45 9.07 -3.94 -5.95
N ILE A 46 8.91 -5.17 -5.45
CA ILE A 46 9.15 -6.39 -6.21
C ILE A 46 8.19 -6.48 -7.40
N ARG A 47 6.91 -6.21 -7.19
CA ARG A 47 5.90 -6.25 -8.26
C ARG A 47 6.14 -5.20 -9.34
N MET A 48 6.62 -4.03 -8.95
CA MET A 48 6.79 -2.90 -9.86
C MET A 48 8.14 -2.88 -10.58
N SER A 49 9.18 -3.47 -10.01
CA SER A 49 10.53 -3.45 -10.57
C SER A 49 11.07 -4.82 -10.94
N GLY A 50 10.38 -5.89 -10.57
CA GLY A 50 10.80 -7.26 -10.81
C GLY A 50 10.22 -7.83 -12.11
N ALA A 51 11.06 -8.57 -12.86
CA ALA A 51 10.60 -9.43 -13.95
C ALA A 51 10.02 -10.73 -13.35
N GLU A 52 8.94 -10.62 -12.58
CA GLU A 52 8.32 -11.76 -11.92
C GLU A 52 7.38 -12.47 -12.90
N PHE A 53 7.49 -13.78 -13.00
CA PHE A 53 6.52 -14.60 -13.71
C PHE A 53 5.52 -15.15 -12.70
N PHE A 54 4.28 -14.70 -12.77
CA PHE A 54 3.25 -15.10 -11.81
C PHE A 54 1.99 -15.60 -12.53
N VAL A 55 1.73 -16.90 -12.35
CA VAL A 55 0.53 -17.58 -12.87
C VAL A 55 -0.29 -18.09 -11.70
N GLN A 56 -1.57 -17.81 -11.72
CA GLN A 56 -2.54 -18.39 -10.80
C GLN A 56 -3.36 -19.45 -11.52
N GLU A 57 -3.29 -20.69 -11.06
CA GLU A 57 -4.06 -21.80 -11.61
C GLU A 57 -5.24 -22.14 -10.70
N TYR A 58 -6.38 -22.37 -11.32
CA TYR A 58 -7.59 -22.82 -10.62
C TYR A 58 -7.82 -24.29 -10.94
N LEU A 59 -7.70 -25.14 -9.93
CA LEU A 59 -7.79 -26.58 -10.07
C LEU A 59 -9.17 -27.09 -9.67
N LYS A 60 -9.67 -28.09 -10.40
CA LYS A 60 -10.86 -28.82 -9.99
C LYS A 60 -10.52 -29.82 -8.90
N HIS A 61 -11.45 -30.06 -8.00
CA HIS A 61 -11.35 -31.06 -6.93
C HIS A 61 -12.71 -31.70 -6.65
N ASP A 62 -12.73 -32.83 -5.94
CA ASP A 62 -13.96 -33.61 -5.66
C ASP A 62 -14.89 -33.00 -4.60
N GLY A 63 -14.66 -31.77 -4.23
CA GLY A 63 -15.41 -31.05 -3.19
C GLY A 63 -14.75 -31.14 -1.81
N PHE A 64 -15.19 -30.27 -0.91
CA PHE A 64 -14.62 -30.16 0.44
C PHE A 64 -15.03 -31.30 1.39
N ALA A 65 -16.01 -32.13 1.00
CA ALA A 65 -16.43 -33.29 1.78
C ALA A 65 -15.39 -34.43 1.73
N ASN A 66 -14.62 -34.51 0.64
CA ASN A 66 -13.58 -35.50 0.44
C ASN A 66 -12.21 -34.84 0.62
N ARG A 67 -11.53 -35.16 1.71
CA ARG A 67 -10.21 -34.63 2.02
C ARG A 67 -9.19 -35.73 2.17
N ASN A 68 -7.95 -35.42 1.83
CA ASN A 68 -6.80 -36.25 2.14
C ASN A 68 -6.50 -36.21 3.66
N ALA A 69 -5.62 -37.08 4.12
CA ALA A 69 -5.25 -37.15 5.54
C ALA A 69 -4.59 -35.89 6.11
N ASP A 70 -4.09 -35.02 5.25
CA ASP A 70 -3.48 -33.73 5.54
C ASP A 70 -4.46 -32.54 5.41
N ASP A 71 -5.76 -32.81 5.35
CA ASP A 71 -6.84 -31.82 5.17
C ASP A 71 -6.86 -31.11 3.81
N THR A 72 -6.04 -31.49 2.85
CA THR A 72 -6.10 -30.96 1.49
C THR A 72 -7.29 -31.56 0.72
N PRO A 73 -7.86 -30.83 -0.29
CA PRO A 73 -8.91 -31.38 -1.14
C PRO A 73 -8.44 -32.64 -1.89
N SER A 74 -9.29 -33.66 -1.99
CA SER A 74 -8.99 -34.86 -2.79
C SER A 74 -9.41 -34.66 -4.25
N GLY A 75 -8.88 -35.50 -5.15
CA GLY A 75 -9.22 -35.48 -6.57
C GLY A 75 -8.78 -34.24 -7.32
N VAL A 76 -7.72 -33.58 -6.85
CA VAL A 76 -7.17 -32.39 -7.53
C VAL A 76 -6.44 -32.80 -8.80
N ASP A 77 -6.89 -32.30 -9.93
CA ASP A 77 -6.24 -32.51 -11.24
C ASP A 77 -5.22 -31.40 -11.51
N TYR A 78 -3.98 -31.67 -11.14
CA TYR A 78 -2.84 -30.76 -11.39
C TYR A 78 -2.38 -30.74 -12.85
N ALA A 79 -2.77 -31.73 -13.66
CA ALA A 79 -2.36 -31.81 -15.06
C ALA A 79 -3.25 -30.96 -15.98
N ASN A 80 -4.50 -30.72 -15.56
CA ASN A 80 -5.49 -29.98 -16.36
C ASN A 80 -6.19 -28.93 -15.51
N PRO A 81 -5.59 -27.76 -15.27
CA PRO A 81 -6.25 -26.69 -14.55
C PRO A 81 -7.56 -26.26 -15.26
N ALA A 82 -8.57 -25.96 -14.47
CA ALA A 82 -9.86 -25.53 -14.99
C ALA A 82 -9.78 -24.19 -15.70
N SER A 83 -8.93 -23.32 -15.16
CA SER A 83 -8.56 -22.03 -15.74
C SER A 83 -7.24 -21.57 -15.14
N TYR A 84 -6.60 -20.63 -15.80
CA TYR A 84 -5.44 -19.93 -15.27
C TYR A 84 -5.56 -18.43 -15.51
N SER A 85 -4.88 -17.64 -14.69
CA SER A 85 -4.73 -16.21 -14.85
C SER A 85 -3.24 -15.88 -14.82
N LEU A 86 -2.76 -15.19 -15.84
CA LEU A 86 -1.40 -14.67 -15.91
C LEU A 86 -1.40 -13.27 -15.30
N ALA A 87 -0.88 -13.16 -14.08
CA ALA A 87 -0.80 -11.87 -13.39
C ALA A 87 0.48 -11.09 -13.75
N SER A 88 1.54 -11.79 -14.17
CA SER A 88 2.79 -11.20 -14.67
C SER A 88 3.51 -12.20 -15.58
N ASP A 89 3.98 -11.73 -16.70
CA ASP A 89 4.59 -12.54 -17.78
C ASP A 89 6.11 -12.68 -17.68
N GLY A 90 6.72 -12.13 -16.62
CA GLY A 90 8.17 -12.16 -16.43
C GLY A 90 8.88 -10.97 -17.10
N THR A 91 8.18 -10.01 -17.63
CA THR A 91 8.76 -8.75 -18.12
C THR A 91 8.67 -7.66 -17.06
N VAL A 92 9.62 -6.72 -17.09
CA VAL A 92 9.53 -5.50 -16.26
C VAL A 92 8.55 -4.54 -16.94
N PRO A 93 7.42 -4.21 -16.33
CA PRO A 93 6.47 -3.29 -16.94
C PRO A 93 7.08 -1.87 -17.02
N PRO A 94 6.73 -1.09 -18.04
CA PRO A 94 7.10 0.32 -18.11
C PRO A 94 6.53 1.09 -16.91
N VAL A 95 7.33 1.98 -16.29
CA VAL A 95 6.94 2.70 -15.08
C VAL A 95 5.69 3.56 -15.27
N ASP A 96 5.53 4.15 -16.44
CA ASP A 96 4.38 4.98 -16.83
C ASP A 96 3.05 4.20 -16.91
N THR A 97 3.10 2.87 -17.05
CA THR A 97 1.90 2.02 -17.10
C THR A 97 1.45 1.54 -15.72
N ILE A 98 2.32 1.60 -14.72
CA ILE A 98 2.07 1.01 -13.39
C ILE A 98 2.02 2.04 -12.26
N LYS A 99 2.45 3.27 -12.52
CA LYS A 99 2.50 4.35 -11.54
C LYS A 99 1.59 5.50 -11.95
N ALA A 100 0.76 5.98 -11.02
CA ALA A 100 0.03 7.23 -11.21
C ALA A 100 1.00 8.41 -11.33
N GLU A 101 0.62 9.43 -12.10
CA GLU A 101 1.39 10.67 -12.18
C GLU A 101 1.40 11.40 -10.83
N GLY A 102 2.54 12.03 -10.50
CA GLY A 102 2.68 12.85 -9.28
C GLY A 102 2.68 12.05 -7.98
N VAL A 103 3.14 10.80 -8.01
CA VAL A 103 3.29 10.00 -6.78
C VAL A 103 4.50 10.51 -6.00
N ASP A 104 4.23 11.12 -4.86
CA ASP A 104 5.22 11.59 -3.91
C ASP A 104 5.54 10.54 -2.84
N PRO A 105 6.74 10.62 -2.23
CA PRO A 105 7.10 9.76 -1.11
C PRO A 105 6.11 9.86 0.05
N LEU A 106 5.78 8.73 0.63
CA LEU A 106 4.88 8.62 1.78
C LEU A 106 5.55 9.22 3.03
N PHE A 107 4.91 10.18 3.68
CA PHE A 107 5.37 10.72 4.96
C PHE A 107 4.25 10.99 5.94
N SER A 108 4.61 11.04 7.21
CA SER A 108 3.74 11.43 8.30
C SER A 108 4.34 12.59 9.07
N ASP A 109 3.56 13.63 9.32
CA ASP A 109 3.90 14.68 10.24
C ASP A 109 3.32 14.36 11.62
N GLU A 110 4.16 14.47 12.65
CA GLU A 110 3.78 14.23 14.04
C GLU A 110 3.99 15.48 14.88
N PHE A 111 2.99 15.85 15.64
CA PHE A 111 3.05 16.92 16.63
C PHE A 111 2.71 16.35 18.01
N ILE A 112 3.58 16.62 18.99
CA ILE A 112 3.42 16.16 20.36
C ILE A 112 3.51 17.34 21.31
N LEU A 113 2.55 17.44 22.22
CA LEU A 113 2.62 18.31 23.41
C LEU A 113 2.59 17.44 24.66
N GLY A 114 3.48 17.72 25.61
CA GLY A 114 3.57 17.03 26.87
C GLY A 114 3.59 17.98 28.05
N PHE A 115 2.96 17.56 29.13
CA PHE A 115 3.05 18.18 30.44
C PHE A 115 3.36 17.08 31.45
N GLU A 116 4.35 17.31 32.30
CA GLU A 116 4.72 16.40 33.40
C GLU A 116 4.89 17.19 34.69
N HIS A 117 4.43 16.62 35.80
CA HIS A 117 4.60 17.20 37.13
C HIS A 117 4.93 16.14 38.17
N ALA A 118 6.03 16.36 38.90
CA ALA A 118 6.45 15.56 40.04
C ALA A 118 5.96 16.19 41.34
N PHE A 119 5.18 15.46 42.11
CA PHE A 119 4.67 15.85 43.43
C PHE A 119 5.68 15.54 44.53
N ASP A 120 5.54 16.17 45.70
CA ASP A 120 6.44 15.94 46.85
C ASP A 120 6.35 14.54 47.48
N ASN A 121 5.33 13.74 47.13
CA ASN A 121 5.09 12.39 47.60
C ASN A 121 5.55 11.30 46.61
N ASP A 122 6.54 11.58 45.81
CA ASP A 122 7.11 10.68 44.78
C ASP A 122 6.13 10.27 43.66
N TRP A 123 4.98 10.90 43.53
CA TRP A 123 4.07 10.70 42.42
C TRP A 123 4.46 11.60 41.27
N VAL A 124 4.36 11.03 40.06
CA VAL A 124 4.52 11.78 38.80
C VAL A 124 3.26 11.65 37.97
N MET A 125 2.74 12.77 37.51
CA MET A 125 1.61 12.81 36.59
C MET A 125 2.08 13.38 35.26
N GLY A 126 1.69 12.72 34.16
CA GLY A 126 1.97 13.21 32.81
C GLY A 126 0.73 13.16 31.92
N VAL A 127 0.61 14.16 31.05
CA VAL A 127 -0.40 14.20 29.99
C VAL A 127 0.30 14.47 28.67
N ARG A 128 -0.06 13.72 27.64
CA ARG A 128 0.51 13.87 26.30
C ARG A 128 -0.60 13.96 25.26
N TYR A 129 -0.54 14.98 24.44
CA TYR A 129 -1.33 15.10 23.24
C TYR A 129 -0.48 14.74 22.02
N VAL A 130 -0.96 13.86 21.16
CA VAL A 130 -0.28 13.44 19.93
C VAL A 130 -1.23 13.66 18.77
N LYS A 131 -0.77 14.40 17.76
CA LYS A 131 -1.45 14.55 16.47
C LYS A 131 -0.52 14.00 15.39
N ARG A 132 -1.03 13.05 14.58
CA ARG A 132 -0.34 12.53 13.40
C ARG A 132 -1.19 12.76 12.18
N GLU A 133 -0.56 13.22 11.11
CA GLU A 133 -1.19 13.42 9.81
C GLU A 133 -0.37 12.69 8.76
N LEU A 134 -1.01 11.73 8.10
CA LEU A 134 -0.45 11.05 6.95
C LEU A 134 -0.70 11.93 5.73
N SER A 135 0.37 12.31 5.02
CA SER A 135 0.27 13.22 3.87
C SER A 135 -0.17 12.48 2.60
N THR A 136 0.47 11.37 2.30
CA THR A 136 0.25 10.61 1.08
C THR A 136 0.14 9.15 1.45
N GLN A 137 -0.78 8.44 0.85
CA GLN A 137 -0.87 7.00 0.95
C GLN A 137 -0.63 6.39 -0.43
N ILE A 138 0.26 5.42 -0.49
CA ILE A 138 0.49 4.61 -1.68
C ILE A 138 -0.33 3.34 -1.50
N ASP A 139 -1.23 3.07 -2.44
CA ASP A 139 -2.09 1.90 -2.41
C ASP A 139 -2.33 1.38 -3.83
N ASP A 140 -2.73 0.13 -3.94
CA ASP A 140 -3.13 -0.47 -5.21
C ASP A 140 -4.54 0.00 -5.57
N ILE A 141 -4.70 0.50 -6.78
CA ILE A 141 -6.01 0.94 -7.29
C ILE A 141 -6.45 -0.02 -8.40
N GLY A 142 -7.65 -0.58 -8.26
CA GLY A 142 -8.28 -1.31 -9.36
C GLY A 142 -8.70 -0.35 -10.48
N ILE A 143 -8.08 -0.44 -11.64
CA ILE A 143 -8.36 0.44 -12.78
C ILE A 143 -9.62 0.03 -13.56
N ASN A 144 -10.11 -1.20 -13.40
CA ASN A 144 -11.26 -1.70 -14.15
C ASN A 144 -12.49 -0.78 -14.14
N PRO A 145 -12.93 -0.20 -12.99
CA PRO A 145 -14.07 0.73 -13.01
C PRO A 145 -13.83 1.98 -13.86
N ALA A 146 -12.59 2.47 -13.90
CA ALA A 146 -12.23 3.64 -14.73
C ALA A 146 -12.21 3.29 -16.23
N ILE A 147 -11.70 2.11 -16.58
CA ILE A 147 -11.72 1.59 -17.96
C ILE A 147 -13.17 1.42 -18.45
N VAL A 148 -14.02 0.81 -17.60
CA VAL A 148 -15.45 0.64 -17.91
C VAL A 148 -16.13 2.00 -18.14
N ALA A 149 -15.91 2.98 -17.26
CA ALA A 149 -16.49 4.30 -17.40
C ALA A 149 -16.00 4.99 -18.70
N TRP A 150 -14.69 4.92 -18.96
CA TRP A 150 -14.10 5.49 -20.18
C TRP A 150 -14.68 4.84 -21.44
N ALA A 151 -14.80 3.51 -21.48
CA ALA A 151 -15.34 2.78 -22.62
C ALA A 151 -16.79 3.17 -22.90
N LEU A 152 -17.64 3.24 -21.87
CA LEU A 152 -19.03 3.70 -22.00
C LEU A 152 -19.13 5.13 -22.53
N ASP A 153 -18.31 6.04 -22.05
CA ASP A 153 -18.25 7.45 -22.50
C ASP A 153 -17.82 7.56 -23.99
N ASN A 154 -17.02 6.60 -24.46
CA ASN A 154 -16.57 6.53 -25.86
C ASN A 154 -17.47 5.64 -26.75
N GLY A 155 -18.59 5.18 -26.24
CA GLY A 155 -19.60 4.47 -27.01
C GLY A 155 -19.29 2.99 -27.27
N TRP A 156 -18.44 2.38 -26.46
CA TRP A 156 -18.11 0.96 -26.54
C TRP A 156 -19.15 0.12 -25.81
N ASP A 157 -19.58 -0.98 -26.41
CA ASP A 157 -20.40 -1.98 -25.71
C ASP A 157 -19.51 -2.98 -24.98
N ILE A 158 -19.30 -2.74 -23.69
CA ILE A 158 -18.44 -3.56 -22.85
C ILE A 158 -18.92 -5.02 -22.80
N ASN A 159 -20.21 -5.26 -22.88
CA ASN A 159 -20.76 -6.62 -22.84
C ASN A 159 -20.40 -7.42 -24.09
N ASP A 160 -20.44 -6.79 -25.24
CA ASP A 160 -20.03 -7.42 -26.50
C ASP A 160 -18.52 -7.69 -26.51
N GLU A 161 -17.69 -6.72 -26.08
CA GLU A 161 -16.25 -6.90 -26.03
C GLU A 161 -15.81 -8.01 -25.05
N ILE A 162 -16.44 -8.11 -23.88
CA ILE A 162 -16.18 -9.21 -22.93
C ILE A 162 -16.68 -10.54 -23.49
N ALA A 163 -17.81 -10.56 -24.20
CA ALA A 163 -18.34 -11.76 -24.83
C ALA A 163 -17.43 -12.28 -25.95
N ASP A 164 -16.71 -11.40 -26.63
CA ASP A 164 -15.69 -11.72 -27.63
C ASP A 164 -14.35 -12.17 -27.02
N GLY A 165 -14.24 -12.16 -25.69
CA GLY A 165 -13.08 -12.65 -24.95
C GLY A 165 -11.96 -11.62 -24.78
N HIS A 166 -12.23 -10.35 -25.02
CA HIS A 166 -11.27 -9.26 -24.78
C HIS A 166 -11.16 -8.94 -23.29
N GLU A 167 -9.95 -8.72 -22.83
CA GLU A 167 -9.68 -8.16 -21.50
C GLU A 167 -9.99 -6.66 -21.51
N LEU A 168 -10.52 -6.13 -20.40
CA LEU A 168 -10.92 -4.72 -20.32
C LEU A 168 -9.79 -3.74 -20.62
N TRP A 169 -8.55 -4.09 -20.33
CA TRP A 169 -7.37 -3.25 -20.61
C TRP A 169 -7.00 -3.20 -22.11
N GLU A 170 -7.36 -4.23 -22.88
CA GLU A 170 -7.14 -4.26 -24.34
C GLU A 170 -7.97 -3.20 -25.08
N LEU A 171 -9.05 -2.73 -24.46
CA LEU A 171 -9.90 -1.67 -25.02
C LEU A 171 -9.18 -0.31 -25.08
N MET A 172 -8.15 -0.11 -24.26
CA MET A 172 -7.42 1.16 -24.21
C MET A 172 -6.36 1.28 -25.31
N ASP A 173 -5.98 0.18 -25.96
CA ASP A 173 -4.97 0.15 -27.02
C ASP A 173 -5.56 0.32 -28.44
N LYS A 174 -6.89 0.46 -28.57
CA LYS A 174 -7.59 0.67 -29.84
C LYS A 174 -7.99 2.13 -30.02
#